data_61ee1330111ab46b2eb9a9e6e896bd48
#
_entry.id   61ee1330111ab46b2eb9a9e6e896bd48
#
_cell.length_a   1.000
_cell.length_b   1.000
_cell.length_c   1.000
_cell.angle_alpha   90.00
_cell.angle_beta   90.00
_cell.angle_gamma   90.00
#
_symmetry.space_group_name_H-M   'P 1'
#
loop_
_entity.id
_entity.type
_entity.pdbx_description
1 polymer ?
#
loop_
_entity_poly.entity_id
_entity_poly.type
_entity_poly.pdbx_seq_one_letter_code
_entity_poly.pdbx_strand_id
1 'polypeptide(L)'
;MRIFSPILITLLASVSTHVFAQGFMRQTYHDPEKKNLKEVYQVKDTIKNIPHGRYISYYLNGNIESKGEFANNETTGVWEFYYETGKLKMRGILFKGANYGMWEYFFESGQKSMEGIIYGKNREREWKMYYENGRVKELGEYKNGKHESHWKTFFEDGTLKGEIEYTDDFGRYTEYYHSGKVLGEGPKTGNKNVGLWRYFAGDGTLLSEGEFVDGKKNGPWTNYYPSGKPASKGNYLGDEPSGKWEYFFEDGTVSSVGEFDKGKKDGYWKAFNAGGKLKSEVTFDKGSGEYREYYESGKLRLKGRIVEDKRQGKWEFFYEDGTKEGTCEYDKGKGTYYGYYPAGNLQTKGALEHDLKTGTWEIYEPDGRLSGYYRPFYDDRKLSAEITQLASKSSSTKKTASQKKGFTYFDPRFNEFQGVIFGSNPVWLAAGQLPLGIEFYLQERIGHEFEFIGIRNPFFKADLDIAPGKQYERGYSIAIKQKFYNPLKAGMWYFGQEVRFTNLGHFVNQNQVNSQNPDDIFTFNAVEQRIEWGALLGYRIMRRNNAKGFTIDAFISGDIGYRGFDVDPDYATYFEDLNQDKFSKTFHFGLNLGNVFSFR
;
A
#
# COMPACT_ATOMS: atom_id res chain seq x y z
N MET A 1 -26.65 -61.19 -5.70
CA MET A 1 -28.06 -61.40 -5.43
C MET A 1 -28.25 -61.36 -3.92
N ARG A 2 -28.50 -60.23 -3.34
CA ARG A 2 -28.98 -60.05 -1.96
C ARG A 2 -29.81 -58.77 -1.93
N ILE A 3 -31.07 -58.96 -1.63
CA ILE A 3 -32.20 -58.05 -1.64
C ILE A 3 -32.12 -57.16 -0.43
N PHE A 4 -32.13 -55.84 -0.62
CA PHE A 4 -32.34 -54.86 0.44
C PHE A 4 -33.85 -54.58 0.57
N SER A 5 -34.39 -54.86 1.73
CA SER A 5 -35.74 -54.52 2.15
C SER A 5 -35.78 -53.11 2.73
N PRO A 6 -36.70 -52.21 2.35
CA PRO A 6 -36.82 -50.91 2.98
C PRO A 6 -37.65 -51.02 4.27
N ILE A 7 -37.05 -50.64 5.41
CA ILE A 7 -37.77 -50.47 6.66
C ILE A 7 -38.54 -49.12 6.59
N LEU A 8 -39.86 -49.26 6.53
CA LEU A 8 -40.81 -48.16 6.63
C LEU A 8 -40.84 -47.69 8.11
N ILE A 9 -40.24 -46.58 8.43
CA ILE A 9 -40.34 -45.93 9.74
C ILE A 9 -41.58 -45.07 9.71
N THR A 10 -42.66 -45.56 10.31
CA THR A 10 -43.87 -44.79 10.60
C THR A 10 -43.59 -43.78 11.70
N LEU A 11 -43.48 -42.52 11.33
CA LEU A 11 -43.37 -41.39 12.28
C LEU A 11 -44.77 -41.20 12.91
N LEU A 12 -44.99 -41.66 14.14
CA LEU A 12 -46.09 -41.23 14.96
C LEU A 12 -45.84 -39.78 15.37
N ALA A 13 -46.50 -38.85 14.71
CA ALA A 13 -46.57 -37.47 15.16
C ALA A 13 -47.46 -37.42 16.42
N SER A 14 -46.81 -37.50 17.58
CA SER A 14 -47.42 -37.12 18.85
C SER A 14 -47.62 -35.59 18.82
N VAL A 15 -48.79 -35.12 18.47
CA VAL A 15 -49.22 -33.74 18.72
C VAL A 15 -49.31 -33.59 20.24
N SER A 16 -48.22 -33.23 20.88
CA SER A 16 -48.24 -32.69 22.22
C SER A 16 -48.86 -31.30 22.16
N THR A 17 -50.17 -31.23 22.51
CA THR A 17 -50.81 -29.96 22.81
C THR A 17 -50.12 -29.31 23.98
N HIS A 18 -49.08 -28.47 23.68
CA HIS A 18 -48.55 -27.59 24.70
C HIS A 18 -49.66 -26.57 25.02
N VAL A 19 -50.30 -26.76 26.15
CA VAL A 19 -51.11 -25.73 26.79
C VAL A 19 -50.14 -24.57 27.07
N PHE A 20 -50.14 -23.56 26.19
CA PHE A 20 -49.46 -22.31 26.44
C PHE A 20 -50.12 -21.69 27.70
N ALA A 21 -49.45 -21.76 28.83
CA ALA A 21 -49.78 -20.92 29.95
C ALA A 21 -49.74 -19.47 29.46
N GLN A 22 -50.88 -18.80 29.40
CA GLN A 22 -50.95 -17.38 29.04
C GLN A 22 -50.19 -16.60 30.12
N GLY A 23 -48.86 -16.38 29.88
CA GLY A 23 -48.07 -15.47 30.69
C GLY A 23 -48.52 -14.04 30.46
N PHE A 24 -48.56 -13.24 31.49
CA PHE A 24 -48.87 -11.82 31.38
C PHE A 24 -47.69 -11.10 30.74
N MET A 25 -47.93 -10.23 29.75
CA MET A 25 -46.90 -9.45 29.08
C MET A 25 -46.65 -8.12 29.80
N ARG A 26 -45.38 -7.75 29.95
CA ARG A 26 -44.93 -6.44 30.46
C ARG A 26 -44.14 -5.72 29.38
N GLN A 27 -44.24 -4.39 29.40
CA GLN A 27 -43.52 -3.50 28.52
C GLN A 27 -42.86 -2.40 29.34
N THR A 28 -41.63 -2.07 29.03
CA THR A 28 -40.89 -0.91 29.52
C THR A 28 -40.50 -0.02 28.34
N TYR A 29 -40.20 1.26 28.60
CA TYR A 29 -39.94 2.24 27.59
C TYR A 29 -38.65 3.00 27.91
N HIS A 30 -37.96 3.49 26.90
CA HIS A 30 -36.80 4.34 27.05
C HIS A 30 -37.15 5.74 27.53
N ASP A 31 -38.35 6.20 27.24
CA ASP A 31 -38.87 7.55 27.52
C ASP A 31 -40.13 7.53 28.41
N PRO A 32 -40.34 8.56 29.22
CA PRO A 32 -41.52 8.66 30.09
C PRO A 32 -42.85 8.75 29.30
N GLU A 33 -42.79 9.25 28.07
CA GLU A 33 -43.96 9.40 27.19
C GLU A 33 -44.40 8.07 26.55
N LYS A 34 -43.65 6.99 26.78
CA LYS A 34 -43.91 5.62 26.28
C LYS A 34 -43.96 5.53 24.76
N LYS A 35 -43.13 6.31 24.06
CA LYS A 35 -43.04 6.30 22.60
C LYS A 35 -42.05 5.26 22.09
N ASN A 36 -40.94 5.08 22.81
CA ASN A 36 -39.85 4.21 22.41
C ASN A 36 -39.82 2.98 23.32
N LEU A 37 -40.25 1.84 22.77
CA LEU A 37 -40.24 0.55 23.48
C LEU A 37 -38.83 0.13 23.84
N LYS A 38 -38.62 -0.26 25.10
CA LYS A 38 -37.32 -0.73 25.60
C LYS A 38 -37.28 -2.24 25.81
N GLU A 39 -38.30 -2.79 26.46
CA GLU A 39 -38.37 -4.22 26.74
C GLU A 39 -39.81 -4.74 26.65
N VAL A 40 -39.92 -5.98 26.19
CA VAL A 40 -41.17 -6.76 26.25
C VAL A 40 -40.85 -8.12 26.83
N TYR A 41 -41.52 -8.49 27.90
CA TYR A 41 -41.27 -9.77 28.55
C TYR A 41 -42.50 -10.37 29.21
N GLN A 42 -42.49 -11.69 29.35
CA GLN A 42 -43.51 -12.43 30.06
C GLN A 42 -43.23 -12.48 31.55
N VAL A 43 -44.23 -12.44 32.37
CA VAL A 43 -44.15 -12.59 33.84
C VAL A 43 -45.05 -13.72 34.33
N LYS A 44 -44.60 -14.41 35.34
CA LYS A 44 -45.34 -15.48 36.03
C LYS A 44 -46.32 -14.89 37.04
N ASP A 45 -45.95 -13.77 37.65
CA ASP A 45 -46.70 -13.10 38.68
C ASP A 45 -46.74 -11.59 38.39
N THR A 46 -47.92 -11.05 38.23
CA THR A 46 -48.10 -9.62 37.88
C THR A 46 -47.88 -8.68 39.05
N ILE A 47 -47.97 -9.17 40.30
CA ILE A 47 -47.72 -8.38 41.50
C ILE A 47 -46.24 -8.29 41.79
N LYS A 48 -45.57 -9.43 41.80
CA LYS A 48 -44.11 -9.52 42.06
C LYS A 48 -43.25 -9.24 40.83
N ASN A 49 -43.89 -9.10 39.66
CA ASN A 49 -43.24 -8.84 38.40
C ASN A 49 -42.04 -9.76 38.07
N ILE A 50 -42.22 -11.08 38.32
CA ILE A 50 -41.18 -12.08 38.13
C ILE A 50 -41.10 -12.48 36.65
N PRO A 51 -40.03 -12.17 35.91
CA PRO A 51 -39.85 -12.60 34.52
C PRO A 51 -39.88 -14.12 34.40
N HIS A 52 -40.71 -14.62 33.47
CA HIS A 52 -40.84 -16.04 33.17
C HIS A 52 -41.40 -16.24 31.77
N GLY A 53 -40.61 -16.83 30.86
CA GLY A 53 -40.95 -16.97 29.45
C GLY A 53 -40.15 -15.99 28.58
N ARG A 54 -40.72 -15.60 27.46
CA ARG A 54 -40.01 -14.82 26.42
C ARG A 54 -39.66 -13.40 26.88
N TYR A 55 -38.47 -12.96 26.46
CA TYR A 55 -37.94 -11.63 26.67
C TYR A 55 -37.39 -11.07 25.36
N ILE A 56 -37.64 -9.79 25.08
CA ILE A 56 -37.06 -9.04 23.97
C ILE A 56 -36.74 -7.63 24.48
N SER A 57 -35.51 -7.17 24.25
CA SER A 57 -35.11 -5.78 24.41
C SER A 57 -34.88 -5.11 23.05
N TYR A 58 -34.99 -3.79 23.02
CA TYR A 58 -34.90 -2.97 21.82
C TYR A 58 -33.94 -1.80 22.05
N TYR A 59 -33.18 -1.48 21.02
CA TYR A 59 -32.45 -0.23 20.91
C TYR A 59 -33.39 0.96 20.78
N LEU A 60 -32.88 2.17 20.99
CA LEU A 60 -33.66 3.40 20.84
C LEU A 60 -34.22 3.60 19.41
N ASN A 61 -33.51 3.07 18.39
CA ASN A 61 -33.95 3.08 16.99
C ASN A 61 -35.09 2.08 16.67
N GLY A 62 -35.53 1.29 17.66
CA GLY A 62 -36.58 0.30 17.53
C GLY A 62 -36.13 -1.08 17.05
N ASN A 63 -34.88 -1.27 16.71
CA ASN A 63 -34.34 -2.58 16.37
C ASN A 63 -34.17 -3.45 17.64
N ILE A 64 -34.27 -4.77 17.47
CA ILE A 64 -34.05 -5.71 18.58
C ILE A 64 -32.59 -5.59 19.03
N GLU A 65 -32.37 -5.46 20.34
CA GLU A 65 -31.07 -5.49 21.00
C GLU A 65 -30.75 -6.91 21.48
N SER A 66 -31.72 -7.55 22.15
CA SER A 66 -31.55 -8.94 22.56
C SER A 66 -32.91 -9.66 22.67
N LYS A 67 -32.85 -10.98 22.54
CA LYS A 67 -34.02 -11.84 22.83
C LYS A 67 -33.59 -13.16 23.43
N GLY A 68 -34.46 -13.71 24.29
CA GLY A 68 -34.24 -14.96 24.98
C GLY A 68 -35.37 -15.33 25.89
N GLU A 69 -35.12 -16.12 26.90
CA GLU A 69 -36.13 -16.58 27.84
C GLU A 69 -35.64 -16.46 29.28
N PHE A 70 -36.59 -16.26 30.18
CA PHE A 70 -36.41 -16.29 31.62
C PHE A 70 -37.16 -17.47 32.25
N ALA A 71 -36.59 -18.07 33.25
CA ALA A 71 -37.26 -19.01 34.15
C ALA A 71 -37.11 -18.49 35.59
N ASN A 72 -38.24 -18.02 36.20
CA ASN A 72 -38.25 -17.47 37.55
C ASN A 72 -37.20 -16.38 37.81
N ASN A 73 -37.13 -15.39 36.96
CA ASN A 73 -36.18 -14.25 36.98
C ASN A 73 -34.71 -14.63 36.67
N GLU A 74 -34.44 -15.83 36.22
CA GLU A 74 -33.12 -16.25 35.76
C GLU A 74 -33.15 -16.49 34.25
N THR A 75 -32.08 -16.09 33.54
CA THR A 75 -31.97 -16.34 32.10
C THR A 75 -31.83 -17.84 31.83
N THR A 76 -32.46 -18.32 30.78
CA THR A 76 -32.43 -19.72 30.35
C THR A 76 -32.48 -19.84 28.83
N GLY A 77 -31.98 -20.97 28.30
CA GLY A 77 -32.08 -21.27 26.88
C GLY A 77 -31.18 -20.44 25.99
N VAL A 78 -31.55 -20.39 24.71
CA VAL A 78 -30.77 -19.66 23.70
C VAL A 78 -31.08 -18.17 23.79
N TRP A 79 -30.04 -17.38 23.88
CA TRP A 79 -30.07 -15.92 23.82
C TRP A 79 -29.40 -15.45 22.53
N GLU A 80 -30.01 -14.46 21.90
CA GLU A 80 -29.50 -13.78 20.72
C GLU A 80 -29.37 -12.29 21.01
N PHE A 81 -28.24 -11.73 20.60
CA PHE A 81 -27.91 -10.31 20.73
C PHE A 81 -27.64 -9.75 19.34
N TYR A 82 -28.06 -8.54 19.09
CA TYR A 82 -28.02 -7.92 17.77
C TYR A 82 -27.20 -6.64 17.80
N TYR A 83 -26.72 -6.23 16.64
CA TYR A 83 -26.19 -4.89 16.41
C TYR A 83 -27.36 -3.88 16.32
N GLU A 84 -27.06 -2.58 16.49
CA GLU A 84 -28.07 -1.51 16.30
C GLU A 84 -28.66 -1.51 14.89
N THR A 85 -27.95 -2.05 13.90
CA THR A 85 -28.44 -2.27 12.52
C THR A 85 -29.47 -3.39 12.39
N GLY A 86 -29.75 -4.13 13.49
CA GLY A 86 -30.69 -5.25 13.53
C GLY A 86 -30.10 -6.59 13.07
N LYS A 87 -28.81 -6.64 12.71
CA LYS A 87 -28.12 -7.89 12.35
C LYS A 87 -27.65 -8.64 13.59
N LEU A 88 -27.66 -9.98 13.51
CA LEU A 88 -27.21 -10.84 14.61
C LEU A 88 -25.75 -10.58 14.95
N LYS A 89 -25.46 -10.30 16.22
CA LYS A 89 -24.11 -10.05 16.75
C LYS A 89 -23.52 -11.27 17.41
N MET A 90 -24.31 -11.94 18.24
CA MET A 90 -23.90 -13.18 18.91
C MET A 90 -25.11 -13.97 19.37
N ARG A 91 -24.93 -15.29 19.51
CA ARG A 91 -25.92 -16.16 20.14
C ARG A 91 -25.25 -17.25 20.96
N GLY A 92 -25.93 -17.68 22.00
CA GLY A 92 -25.43 -18.75 22.86
C GLY A 92 -26.44 -19.10 23.93
N ILE A 93 -26.08 -20.02 24.82
CA ILE A 93 -26.95 -20.47 25.87
C ILE A 93 -26.62 -19.72 27.16
N LEU A 94 -27.65 -19.16 27.79
CA LEU A 94 -27.58 -18.67 29.17
C LEU A 94 -28.30 -19.63 30.09
N PHE A 95 -27.70 -19.88 31.25
CA PHE A 95 -28.30 -20.64 32.32
C PHE A 95 -28.01 -19.95 33.65
N LYS A 96 -29.08 -19.57 34.38
CA LYS A 96 -29.00 -18.84 35.66
C LYS A 96 -28.07 -17.61 35.64
N GLY A 97 -28.18 -16.80 34.58
CA GLY A 97 -27.39 -15.60 34.43
C GLY A 97 -25.95 -15.81 33.93
N ALA A 98 -25.53 -17.04 33.68
CA ALA A 98 -24.18 -17.38 33.25
C ALA A 98 -24.18 -18.00 31.84
N ASN A 99 -23.09 -17.81 31.09
CA ASN A 99 -22.88 -18.49 29.81
C ASN A 99 -22.76 -20.00 30.02
N TYR A 100 -23.36 -20.78 29.13
CA TYR A 100 -23.35 -22.23 29.22
C TYR A 100 -23.31 -22.88 27.83
N GLY A 101 -22.18 -23.50 27.45
CA GLY A 101 -22.06 -24.23 26.20
C GLY A 101 -21.64 -23.38 25.01
N MET A 102 -22.13 -23.72 23.82
CA MET A 102 -21.71 -23.13 22.54
C MET A 102 -22.14 -21.68 22.39
N TRP A 103 -21.19 -20.84 22.02
CA TRP A 103 -21.40 -19.43 21.66
C TRP A 103 -20.89 -19.18 20.25
N GLU A 104 -21.65 -18.44 19.46
CA GLU A 104 -21.31 -17.99 18.11
C GLU A 104 -21.38 -16.47 18.06
N TYR A 105 -20.43 -15.86 17.39
CA TYR A 105 -20.31 -14.42 17.18
C TYR A 105 -20.28 -14.14 15.69
N PHE A 106 -20.79 -13.01 15.28
CA PHE A 106 -20.90 -12.63 13.88
C PHE A 106 -20.36 -11.22 13.65
N PHE A 107 -19.79 -10.99 12.48
CA PHE A 107 -19.52 -9.66 11.98
C PHE A 107 -20.83 -8.95 11.62
N GLU A 108 -20.79 -7.64 11.49
CA GLU A 108 -21.95 -6.87 11.04
C GLU A 108 -22.35 -7.19 9.58
N SER A 109 -21.43 -7.74 8.77
CA SER A 109 -21.75 -8.33 7.46
C SER A 109 -22.68 -9.54 7.54
N GLY A 110 -22.77 -10.18 8.72
CA GLY A 110 -23.52 -11.41 8.98
C GLY A 110 -22.67 -12.68 8.88
N GLN A 111 -21.40 -12.58 8.49
CA GLN A 111 -20.47 -13.70 8.51
C GLN A 111 -20.06 -14.04 9.94
N LYS A 112 -19.81 -15.34 10.22
CA LYS A 112 -19.33 -15.79 11.53
C LYS A 112 -17.94 -15.20 11.80
N SER A 113 -17.74 -14.60 12.98
CA SER A 113 -16.46 -14.04 13.41
C SER A 113 -15.70 -14.94 14.38
N MET A 114 -16.41 -15.64 15.26
CA MET A 114 -15.83 -16.66 16.12
C MET A 114 -16.88 -17.60 16.70
N GLU A 115 -16.43 -18.76 17.17
CA GLU A 115 -17.26 -19.71 17.87
C GLU A 115 -16.46 -20.52 18.89
N GLY A 116 -17.13 -21.01 19.92
CA GLY A 116 -16.51 -21.85 20.94
C GLY A 116 -17.38 -22.04 22.17
N ILE A 117 -16.89 -22.76 23.12
CA ILE A 117 -17.62 -23.10 24.35
C ILE A 117 -17.25 -22.14 25.47
N ILE A 118 -18.27 -21.66 26.20
CA ILE A 118 -18.08 -20.85 27.42
C ILE A 118 -18.86 -21.49 28.57
N TYR A 119 -18.19 -21.65 29.71
CA TYR A 119 -18.86 -21.94 30.96
C TYR A 119 -18.60 -20.82 31.98
N GLY A 120 -19.67 -20.12 32.36
CA GLY A 120 -19.58 -18.93 33.18
C GLY A 120 -18.81 -17.80 32.50
N LYS A 121 -17.59 -17.52 32.92
CA LYS A 121 -16.69 -16.52 32.32
C LYS A 121 -15.55 -17.11 31.50
N ASN A 122 -15.37 -18.43 31.56
CA ASN A 122 -14.22 -19.09 30.99
C ASN A 122 -14.53 -19.68 29.61
N ARG A 123 -13.65 -19.46 28.68
CA ARG A 123 -13.59 -20.20 27.41
C ARG A 123 -13.06 -21.61 27.71
N GLU A 124 -13.62 -22.59 27.01
CA GLU A 124 -13.29 -24.00 27.16
C GLU A 124 -13.24 -24.69 25.81
N ARG A 125 -12.42 -25.73 25.70
CA ARG A 125 -12.28 -26.55 24.48
C ARG A 125 -11.90 -25.77 23.24
N GLU A 126 -12.24 -26.29 22.06
CA GLU A 126 -11.89 -25.70 20.78
C GLU A 126 -12.61 -24.35 20.54
N TRP A 127 -11.84 -23.36 20.10
CA TRP A 127 -12.32 -22.07 19.63
C TRP A 127 -11.81 -21.83 18.22
N LYS A 128 -12.69 -21.30 17.37
CA LYS A 128 -12.37 -20.87 16.01
C LYS A 128 -12.69 -19.39 15.84
N MET A 129 -11.76 -18.67 15.28
CA MET A 129 -11.93 -17.28 14.84
C MET A 129 -11.83 -17.22 13.32
N TYR A 130 -12.58 -16.34 12.71
CA TYR A 130 -12.68 -16.26 11.26
C TYR A 130 -12.35 -14.86 10.76
N TYR A 131 -11.87 -14.79 9.53
CA TYR A 131 -11.87 -13.58 8.75
C TYR A 131 -13.27 -13.28 8.20
N GLU A 132 -13.50 -12.07 7.76
CA GLU A 132 -14.79 -11.67 7.19
C GLU A 132 -15.14 -12.42 5.88
N ASN A 133 -14.12 -12.94 5.16
CA ASN A 133 -14.30 -13.84 4.02
C ASN A 133 -14.70 -15.29 4.40
N GLY A 134 -14.88 -15.56 5.69
CA GLY A 134 -15.29 -16.86 6.23
C GLY A 134 -14.17 -17.88 6.42
N ARG A 135 -12.92 -17.57 6.07
CA ARG A 135 -11.77 -18.45 6.31
C ARG A 135 -11.33 -18.38 7.77
N VAL A 136 -10.78 -19.49 8.27
CA VAL A 136 -10.25 -19.55 9.62
C VAL A 136 -9.05 -18.61 9.73
N LYS A 137 -9.10 -17.73 10.73
CA LYS A 137 -8.03 -16.82 11.13
C LYS A 137 -7.17 -17.42 12.23
N GLU A 138 -7.83 -18.05 13.19
CA GLU A 138 -7.18 -18.63 14.36
C GLU A 138 -8.01 -19.79 14.88
N LEU A 139 -7.35 -20.85 15.35
CA LEU A 139 -7.99 -21.96 16.02
C LEU A 139 -7.08 -22.54 17.09
N GLY A 140 -7.68 -23.05 18.17
CA GLY A 140 -6.98 -23.68 19.28
C GLY A 140 -7.91 -23.99 20.42
N GLU A 141 -7.35 -24.43 21.55
CA GLU A 141 -8.11 -24.86 22.69
C GLU A 141 -7.92 -23.96 23.91
N TYR A 142 -8.98 -23.79 24.66
CA TYR A 142 -8.95 -23.17 25.99
C TYR A 142 -9.29 -24.19 27.08
N LYS A 143 -8.66 -23.98 28.24
CA LYS A 143 -8.96 -24.70 29.49
C LYS A 143 -8.97 -23.69 30.64
N ASN A 144 -10.09 -23.62 31.34
CA ASN A 144 -10.30 -22.62 32.40
C ASN A 144 -10.01 -21.18 31.98
N GLY A 145 -10.32 -20.83 30.72
CA GLY A 145 -10.12 -19.48 30.13
C GLY A 145 -8.69 -19.19 29.70
N LYS A 146 -7.72 -20.12 29.86
CA LYS A 146 -6.34 -20.01 29.41
C LYS A 146 -6.13 -20.78 28.10
N HIS A 147 -5.17 -20.33 27.28
CA HIS A 147 -4.77 -21.08 26.10
C HIS A 147 -4.12 -22.41 26.53
N GLU A 148 -4.48 -23.46 25.84
CA GLU A 148 -4.01 -24.82 26.05
C GLU A 148 -3.80 -25.51 24.71
N SER A 149 -2.92 -26.54 24.67
CA SER A 149 -2.71 -27.34 23.47
C SER A 149 -2.24 -26.56 22.25
N HIS A 150 -2.51 -27.04 21.06
CA HIS A 150 -1.95 -26.51 19.80
C HIS A 150 -2.83 -25.41 19.22
N TRP A 151 -2.25 -24.21 19.09
CA TRP A 151 -2.88 -23.05 18.45
C TRP A 151 -2.24 -22.78 17.11
N LYS A 152 -3.07 -22.44 16.11
CA LYS A 152 -2.66 -22.03 14.77
C LYS A 152 -3.32 -20.74 14.38
N THR A 153 -2.54 -19.88 13.77
CA THR A 153 -3.02 -18.65 13.12
C THR A 153 -2.74 -18.73 11.63
N PHE A 154 -3.61 -18.15 10.83
CA PHE A 154 -3.53 -18.22 9.37
C PHE A 154 -3.59 -16.81 8.78
N PHE A 155 -3.06 -16.64 7.59
CA PHE A 155 -3.30 -15.48 6.76
C PHE A 155 -4.72 -15.55 6.14
N GLU A 156 -5.17 -14.46 5.58
CA GLU A 156 -6.51 -14.35 4.99
C GLU A 156 -6.72 -15.28 3.77
N ASP A 157 -5.65 -15.71 3.11
CA ASP A 157 -5.66 -16.71 2.03
C ASP A 157 -5.71 -18.16 2.54
N GLY A 158 -5.56 -18.35 3.85
CA GLY A 158 -5.56 -19.65 4.53
C GLY A 158 -4.18 -20.29 4.70
N THR A 159 -3.09 -19.64 4.28
CA THR A 159 -1.72 -20.12 4.55
C THR A 159 -1.37 -19.95 6.03
N LEU A 160 -0.56 -20.87 6.58
CA LEU A 160 -0.17 -20.84 7.99
C LEU A 160 0.67 -19.58 8.28
N LYS A 161 0.22 -18.78 9.23
CA LYS A 161 0.91 -17.58 9.70
C LYS A 161 1.74 -17.84 10.95
N GLY A 162 1.29 -18.74 11.83
CA GLY A 162 2.03 -19.08 13.03
C GLY A 162 1.38 -20.18 13.81
N GLU A 163 2.17 -20.78 14.70
CA GLU A 163 1.72 -21.86 15.58
C GLU A 163 2.43 -21.83 16.93
N ILE A 164 1.76 -22.38 17.93
CA ILE A 164 2.25 -22.47 19.30
C ILE A 164 1.63 -23.66 20.00
N GLU A 165 2.43 -24.37 20.82
CA GLU A 165 1.94 -25.35 21.75
C GLU A 165 1.86 -24.72 23.13
N TYR A 166 0.66 -24.55 23.67
CA TYR A 166 0.43 -23.97 24.98
C TYR A 166 0.29 -25.04 26.06
N THR A 167 0.88 -24.75 27.20
CA THR A 167 0.62 -25.46 28.46
C THR A 167 0.35 -24.41 29.53
N ASP A 168 -0.87 -24.36 30.07
CA ASP A 168 -1.32 -23.38 31.06
C ASP A 168 -1.03 -21.92 30.64
N ASP A 169 -1.41 -21.56 29.39
CA ASP A 169 -1.26 -20.22 28.80
C ASP A 169 0.18 -19.82 28.47
N PHE A 170 1.16 -20.70 28.57
CA PHE A 170 2.55 -20.48 28.21
C PHE A 170 2.97 -21.43 27.08
N GLY A 171 3.73 -20.93 26.11
CA GLY A 171 4.24 -21.75 25.02
C GLY A 171 5.30 -21.03 24.20
N ARG A 172 5.91 -21.75 23.23
CA ARG A 172 6.85 -21.19 22.25
C ARG A 172 6.15 -21.02 20.93
N TYR A 173 5.98 -19.75 20.50
CA TYR A 173 5.35 -19.36 19.24
C TYR A 173 6.38 -19.30 18.12
N THR A 174 6.00 -19.83 16.97
CA THR A 174 6.73 -19.65 15.70
C THR A 174 5.83 -18.93 14.73
N GLU A 175 6.31 -17.82 14.19
CA GLU A 175 5.63 -17.03 13.16
C GLU A 175 6.30 -17.22 11.80
N TYR A 176 5.51 -17.27 10.74
CA TYR A 176 5.97 -17.55 9.39
C TYR A 176 5.68 -16.40 8.42
N TYR A 177 6.55 -16.23 7.45
CA TYR A 177 6.24 -15.52 6.21
C TYR A 177 5.22 -16.31 5.39
N HIS A 178 4.56 -15.66 4.40
CA HIS A 178 3.73 -16.36 3.42
C HIS A 178 4.45 -17.48 2.66
N SER A 179 5.76 -17.39 2.54
CA SER A 179 6.60 -18.43 1.94
C SER A 179 6.75 -19.70 2.81
N GLY A 180 6.20 -19.70 4.02
CA GLY A 180 6.36 -20.77 5.00
C GLY A 180 7.69 -20.77 5.75
N LYS A 181 8.60 -19.81 5.49
CA LYS A 181 9.83 -19.65 6.24
C LYS A 181 9.58 -18.91 7.55
N VAL A 182 10.38 -19.20 8.57
CA VAL A 182 10.25 -18.58 9.89
C VAL A 182 10.54 -17.09 9.79
N LEU A 183 9.61 -16.27 10.29
CA LEU A 183 9.75 -14.83 10.46
C LEU A 183 10.29 -14.51 11.85
N GLY A 184 9.77 -15.19 12.87
CA GLY A 184 10.19 -14.98 14.24
C GLY A 184 9.76 -16.11 15.15
N GLU A 185 10.47 -16.28 16.27
CA GLU A 185 10.15 -17.29 17.27
C GLU A 185 10.49 -16.81 18.68
N GLY A 186 9.71 -17.27 19.65
CA GLY A 186 9.95 -16.96 21.04
C GLY A 186 8.80 -17.37 21.95
N PRO A 187 8.99 -17.34 23.26
CA PRO A 187 7.96 -17.71 24.21
C PRO A 187 6.86 -16.64 24.32
N LYS A 188 5.64 -17.13 24.58
CA LYS A 188 4.46 -16.30 24.87
C LYS A 188 3.79 -16.80 26.17
N THR A 189 3.16 -15.83 26.85
CA THR A 189 2.15 -16.10 27.86
C THR A 189 0.85 -15.44 27.40
N GLY A 190 -0.16 -16.24 27.11
CA GLY A 190 -1.33 -15.79 26.40
C GLY A 190 -0.96 -15.14 25.08
N ASN A 191 -1.44 -13.92 24.85
CA ASN A 191 -1.15 -13.16 23.64
C ASN A 191 0.11 -12.29 23.74
N LYS A 192 0.85 -12.35 24.85
CA LYS A 192 2.00 -11.46 25.09
C LYS A 192 3.31 -12.20 24.86
N ASN A 193 4.22 -11.57 24.13
CA ASN A 193 5.60 -12.05 24.02
C ASN A 193 6.31 -11.91 25.37
N VAL A 194 7.10 -12.92 25.74
CA VAL A 194 7.92 -12.94 26.96
C VAL A 194 9.29 -13.55 26.65
N GLY A 195 10.31 -13.27 27.48
CA GLY A 195 11.64 -13.86 27.33
C GLY A 195 12.29 -13.57 25.97
N LEU A 196 13.22 -14.44 25.56
CA LEU A 196 14.05 -14.24 24.36
C LEU A 196 13.29 -14.55 23.08
N TRP A 197 13.24 -13.56 22.19
CA TRP A 197 12.70 -13.65 20.84
C TRP A 197 13.79 -13.48 19.80
N ARG A 198 13.62 -14.17 18.67
CA ARG A 198 14.46 -14.10 17.48
C ARG A 198 13.63 -13.81 16.26
N TYR A 199 14.14 -12.95 15.38
CA TYR A 199 13.50 -12.57 14.12
C TYR A 199 14.45 -12.83 12.97
N PHE A 200 13.94 -13.35 11.87
CA PHE A 200 14.71 -13.81 10.72
C PHE A 200 14.26 -13.13 9.44
N ALA A 201 15.17 -12.99 8.49
CA ALA A 201 14.86 -12.61 7.11
C ALA A 201 14.24 -13.80 6.35
N GLY A 202 13.65 -13.51 5.19
CA GLY A 202 13.04 -14.55 4.34
C GLY A 202 14.02 -15.61 3.78
N ASP A 203 15.33 -15.39 3.85
CA ASP A 203 16.38 -16.38 3.57
C ASP A 203 16.77 -17.23 4.78
N GLY A 204 16.30 -16.88 5.97
CA GLY A 204 16.60 -17.53 7.25
C GLY A 204 17.73 -16.86 8.03
N THR A 205 18.31 -15.76 7.54
CA THR A 205 19.33 -15.00 8.27
C THR A 205 18.74 -14.33 9.51
N LEU A 206 19.41 -14.43 10.66
CA LEU A 206 19.00 -13.76 11.89
C LEU A 206 19.11 -12.24 11.73
N LEU A 207 17.99 -11.55 11.92
CA LEU A 207 17.92 -10.08 11.82
C LEU A 207 18.05 -9.41 13.18
N SER A 208 17.40 -9.97 14.20
CA SER A 208 17.46 -9.40 15.53
C SER A 208 17.06 -10.42 16.59
N GLU A 209 17.56 -10.22 17.81
CA GLU A 209 17.15 -10.96 18.99
C GLU A 209 17.14 -10.05 20.21
N GLY A 210 16.29 -10.40 21.17
CA GLY A 210 16.20 -9.69 22.44
C GLY A 210 15.02 -10.14 23.29
N GLU A 211 14.91 -9.56 24.47
CA GLU A 211 13.95 -9.97 25.46
C GLU A 211 12.66 -9.13 25.43
N PHE A 212 11.56 -9.80 25.75
CA PHE A 212 10.27 -9.18 26.02
C PHE A 212 9.84 -9.44 27.46
N VAL A 213 9.24 -8.43 28.06
CA VAL A 213 8.52 -8.52 29.34
C VAL A 213 7.14 -7.95 29.12
N ASP A 214 6.11 -8.75 29.38
CA ASP A 214 4.70 -8.37 29.24
C ASP A 214 4.33 -7.77 27.86
N GLY A 215 4.91 -8.34 26.80
CA GLY A 215 4.67 -7.95 25.42
C GLY A 215 5.48 -6.75 24.90
N LYS A 216 6.33 -6.16 25.75
CA LYS A 216 7.18 -5.03 25.43
C LYS A 216 8.65 -5.42 25.41
N LYS A 217 9.41 -4.87 24.48
CA LYS A 217 10.87 -5.03 24.46
C LYS A 217 11.45 -4.52 25.78
N ASN A 218 12.28 -5.36 26.40
CA ASN A 218 12.90 -5.04 27.68
C ASN A 218 14.24 -5.79 27.81
N GLY A 219 15.28 -5.13 28.35
CA GLY A 219 16.60 -5.72 28.43
C GLY A 219 17.41 -5.64 27.13
N PRO A 220 18.45 -6.49 26.96
CA PRO A 220 19.38 -6.42 25.86
C PRO A 220 18.77 -6.82 24.52
N TRP A 221 19.08 -6.05 23.49
CA TRP A 221 18.70 -6.31 22.09
C TRP A 221 19.90 -6.19 21.17
N THR A 222 19.99 -7.12 20.22
CA THR A 222 20.99 -7.07 19.14
C THR A 222 20.29 -7.13 17.80
N ASN A 223 20.66 -6.23 16.88
CA ASN A 223 20.30 -6.31 15.47
C ASN A 223 21.52 -6.74 14.67
N TYR A 224 21.32 -7.44 13.58
CA TYR A 224 22.37 -8.05 12.77
C TYR A 224 22.30 -7.57 11.32
N TYR A 225 23.47 -7.52 10.68
CA TYR A 225 23.60 -7.43 9.24
C TYR A 225 23.26 -8.77 8.56
N PRO A 226 22.95 -8.77 7.26
CA PRO A 226 22.76 -10.02 6.51
C PRO A 226 23.97 -10.97 6.57
N SER A 227 25.16 -10.44 6.82
CA SER A 227 26.38 -11.23 7.05
C SER A 227 26.42 -11.96 8.40
N GLY A 228 25.41 -11.78 9.26
CA GLY A 228 25.34 -12.33 10.62
C GLY A 228 26.17 -11.58 11.65
N LYS A 229 26.86 -10.50 11.28
CA LYS A 229 27.60 -9.66 12.23
C LYS A 229 26.64 -8.65 12.90
N PRO A 230 26.90 -8.29 14.18
CA PRO A 230 26.09 -7.27 14.85
C PRO A 230 26.09 -5.93 14.11
N ALA A 231 24.91 -5.36 13.90
CA ALA A 231 24.72 -4.02 13.35
C ALA A 231 24.48 -3.00 14.47
N SER A 232 23.79 -3.40 15.55
CA SER A 232 23.64 -2.58 16.75
C SER A 232 23.35 -3.42 17.98
N LYS A 233 23.73 -2.89 19.15
CA LYS A 233 23.46 -3.48 20.47
C LYS A 233 23.06 -2.39 21.45
N GLY A 234 22.08 -2.69 22.29
CA GLY A 234 21.66 -1.81 23.36
C GLY A 234 20.57 -2.42 24.21
N ASN A 235 19.98 -1.63 25.08
CA ASN A 235 18.91 -2.07 25.94
C ASN A 235 17.61 -1.33 25.58
N TYR A 236 16.49 -2.02 25.80
CA TYR A 236 15.15 -1.44 25.81
C TYR A 236 14.57 -1.45 27.23
N LEU A 237 13.72 -0.48 27.51
CA LEU A 237 12.89 -0.43 28.70
C LEU A 237 11.46 -0.09 28.26
N GLY A 238 10.58 -1.10 28.17
CA GLY A 238 9.18 -0.94 27.79
C GLY A 238 8.97 -0.42 26.35
N ASP A 239 9.72 -0.98 25.36
CA ASP A 239 9.79 -0.60 23.94
C ASP A 239 10.63 0.66 23.63
N GLU A 240 11.10 1.38 24.62
CA GLU A 240 11.93 2.56 24.41
C GLU A 240 13.41 2.20 24.56
N PRO A 241 14.29 2.61 23.63
CA PRO A 241 15.73 2.49 23.83
C PRO A 241 16.18 3.18 25.12
N SER A 242 17.06 2.54 25.88
CA SER A 242 17.54 3.03 27.18
C SER A 242 19.00 2.66 27.42
N GLY A 243 19.73 3.54 28.10
CA GLY A 243 21.13 3.35 28.41
C GLY A 243 22.04 3.32 27.19
N LYS A 244 23.19 2.66 27.30
CA LYS A 244 24.20 2.63 26.25
C LYS A 244 23.74 1.85 25.04
N TRP A 245 23.96 2.45 23.86
CA TRP A 245 23.78 1.84 22.54
C TRP A 245 25.07 1.94 21.72
N GLU A 246 25.38 0.85 21.02
CA GLU A 246 26.52 0.73 20.11
C GLU A 246 26.01 0.30 18.73
N TYR A 247 26.49 0.98 17.71
CA TYR A 247 26.25 0.68 16.30
C TYR A 247 27.57 0.31 15.66
N PHE A 248 27.54 -0.60 14.71
CA PHE A 248 28.73 -1.15 14.11
C PHE A 248 28.70 -0.99 12.59
N PHE A 249 29.84 -0.95 11.96
CA PHE A 249 29.98 -1.22 10.54
C PHE A 249 29.97 -2.72 10.28
N GLU A 250 29.77 -3.13 9.03
CA GLU A 250 29.70 -4.55 8.67
C GLU A 250 31.04 -5.29 8.87
N ASP A 251 32.16 -4.59 8.94
CA ASP A 251 33.47 -5.15 9.34
C ASP A 251 33.57 -5.47 10.84
N GLY A 252 32.62 -4.98 11.65
CA GLY A 252 32.54 -5.15 13.10
C GLY A 252 33.16 -3.98 13.89
N THR A 253 33.71 -2.97 13.24
CA THR A 253 34.19 -1.76 13.91
C THR A 253 33.02 -0.88 14.36
N VAL A 254 33.20 -0.13 15.46
CA VAL A 254 32.16 0.75 16.00
C VAL A 254 31.95 1.93 15.04
N SER A 255 30.71 2.11 14.56
CA SER A 255 30.28 3.25 13.75
C SER A 255 29.74 4.40 14.57
N SER A 256 29.02 4.10 15.67
CA SER A 256 28.60 5.13 16.63
C SER A 256 28.28 4.53 18.00
N VAL A 257 28.38 5.36 19.03
CA VAL A 257 28.07 5.00 20.41
C VAL A 257 27.48 6.20 21.16
N GLY A 258 26.51 5.93 22.02
CA GLY A 258 25.90 6.94 22.87
C GLY A 258 24.88 6.35 23.81
N GLU A 259 24.09 7.18 24.42
CA GLU A 259 23.08 6.78 25.39
C GLU A 259 21.68 7.28 25.03
N PHE A 260 20.66 6.54 25.46
CA PHE A 260 19.28 6.94 25.36
C PHE A 260 18.67 7.06 26.77
N ASP A 261 17.87 8.08 26.98
CA ASP A 261 16.92 8.18 28.09
C ASP A 261 15.51 8.28 27.55
N LYS A 262 14.63 7.32 27.95
CA LYS A 262 13.22 7.27 27.53
C LYS A 262 13.03 7.45 26.01
N GLY A 263 13.78 6.70 25.24
CA GLY A 263 13.69 6.70 23.78
C GLY A 263 14.34 7.88 23.07
N LYS A 264 14.88 8.88 23.79
CA LYS A 264 15.58 10.02 23.23
C LYS A 264 17.07 9.91 23.44
N LYS A 265 17.85 10.34 22.44
CA LYS A 265 19.30 10.46 22.61
C LYS A 265 19.61 11.41 23.76
N ASP A 266 20.47 10.97 24.65
CA ASP A 266 20.92 11.72 25.82
C ASP A 266 22.42 11.53 26.02
N GLY A 267 23.07 12.44 26.79
CA GLY A 267 24.49 12.33 27.05
C GLY A 267 25.39 12.46 25.82
N TYR A 268 26.57 11.86 25.88
CA TYR A 268 27.61 12.06 24.88
C TYR A 268 27.58 11.00 23.79
N TRP A 269 27.34 11.43 22.55
CA TRP A 269 27.33 10.61 21.36
C TRP A 269 28.55 10.83 20.49
N LYS A 270 29.14 9.75 20.01
CA LYS A 270 30.24 9.74 19.05
C LYS A 270 29.87 8.93 17.81
N ALA A 271 30.28 9.41 16.65
CA ALA A 271 30.28 8.63 15.43
C ALA A 271 31.70 8.59 14.84
N PHE A 272 32.01 7.47 14.19
CA PHE A 272 33.33 7.20 13.62
C PHE A 272 33.21 6.93 12.11
N ASN A 273 34.28 7.11 11.38
CA ASN A 273 34.39 6.63 10.01
C ASN A 273 34.84 5.14 10.00
N ALA A 274 34.84 4.51 8.81
CA ALA A 274 35.27 3.12 8.67
C ALA A 274 36.74 2.86 9.10
N GLY A 275 37.56 3.89 9.17
CA GLY A 275 38.94 3.83 9.69
C GLY A 275 39.04 4.01 11.21
N GLY A 276 37.91 4.07 11.93
CA GLY A 276 37.87 4.24 13.38
C GLY A 276 38.19 5.64 13.89
N LYS A 277 38.39 6.64 13.00
CA LYS A 277 38.60 8.02 13.40
C LYS A 277 37.29 8.70 13.74
N LEU A 278 37.32 9.61 14.72
CA LEU A 278 36.16 10.40 15.11
C LEU A 278 35.62 11.22 13.93
N LYS A 279 34.41 10.96 13.53
CA LYS A 279 33.68 11.68 12.47
C LYS A 279 32.84 12.82 13.04
N SER A 280 32.10 12.54 14.11
CA SER A 280 31.26 13.56 14.75
C SER A 280 31.03 13.24 16.22
N GLU A 281 30.66 14.28 16.96
CA GLU A 281 30.27 14.19 18.36
C GLU A 281 29.15 15.16 18.67
N VAL A 282 28.38 14.83 19.69
CA VAL A 282 27.31 15.68 20.20
C VAL A 282 27.03 15.31 21.66
N THR A 283 26.78 16.32 22.50
CA THR A 283 26.24 16.10 23.84
C THR A 283 24.77 16.46 23.81
N PHE A 284 23.93 15.45 23.93
CA PHE A 284 22.48 15.63 23.96
C PHE A 284 21.98 15.88 25.38
N ASP A 285 21.00 16.75 25.49
CA ASP A 285 20.08 16.86 26.61
C ASP A 285 18.67 16.60 26.04
N LYS A 286 18.13 15.40 26.31
CA LYS A 286 16.78 14.96 25.89
C LYS A 286 16.48 15.15 24.40
N GLY A 287 17.42 14.77 23.55
CA GLY A 287 17.26 14.83 22.09
C GLY A 287 17.69 16.16 21.43
N SER A 288 18.22 17.11 22.21
CA SER A 288 18.80 18.37 21.70
C SER A 288 20.27 18.48 22.10
N GLY A 289 21.13 18.97 21.21
CA GLY A 289 22.54 19.10 21.55
C GLY A 289 23.37 19.92 20.56
N GLU A 290 24.58 20.28 21.00
CA GLU A 290 25.59 20.90 20.18
C GLU A 290 26.35 19.83 19.40
N TYR A 291 26.20 19.82 18.07
CA TYR A 291 26.81 18.88 17.15
C TYR A 291 28.10 19.44 16.57
N ARG A 292 29.15 18.60 16.47
CA ARG A 292 30.41 18.90 15.80
C ARG A 292 30.76 17.75 14.87
N GLU A 293 31.24 18.08 13.69
CA GLU A 293 31.74 17.11 12.70
C GLU A 293 33.14 17.49 12.29
N TYR A 294 33.97 16.48 12.01
CA TYR A 294 35.39 16.62 11.75
C TYR A 294 35.79 16.05 10.39
N TYR A 295 36.81 16.62 9.79
CA TYR A 295 37.52 16.04 8.68
C TYR A 295 38.32 14.80 9.13
N GLU A 296 38.79 13.99 8.19
CA GLU A 296 39.66 12.84 8.51
C GLU A 296 40.99 13.23 9.19
N SER A 297 41.44 14.48 9.00
CA SER A 297 42.57 15.09 9.71
C SER A 297 42.26 15.42 11.18
N GLY A 298 41.02 15.29 11.63
CA GLY A 298 40.56 15.67 12.97
C GLY A 298 40.24 17.15 13.15
N LYS A 299 40.39 17.97 12.09
CA LYS A 299 40.01 19.38 12.14
C LYS A 299 38.48 19.55 12.03
N LEU A 300 37.94 20.58 12.70
CA LEU A 300 36.50 20.89 12.70
C LEU A 300 36.03 21.22 11.28
N ARG A 301 34.99 20.50 10.81
CA ARG A 301 34.33 20.70 9.53
C ARG A 301 33.08 21.53 9.65
N LEU A 302 32.24 21.24 10.64
CA LEU A 302 31.01 21.99 10.88
C LEU A 302 30.57 21.86 12.33
N LYS A 303 29.76 22.82 12.78
CA LYS A 303 29.12 22.79 14.08
C LYS A 303 27.77 23.49 14.04
N GLY A 304 26.88 23.09 14.95
CA GLY A 304 25.57 23.71 15.14
C GLY A 304 24.69 22.89 16.08
N ARG A 305 23.45 23.27 16.21
CA ARG A 305 22.52 22.62 17.13
C ARG A 305 21.63 21.60 16.39
N ILE A 306 21.47 20.43 17.00
CA ILE A 306 20.50 19.41 16.58
C ILE A 306 19.37 19.34 17.59
N VAL A 307 18.13 19.23 17.13
CA VAL A 307 16.93 19.00 17.90
C VAL A 307 16.13 17.90 17.23
N GLU A 308 15.88 16.79 17.90
CA GLU A 308 15.16 15.63 17.36
C GLU A 308 15.72 15.16 16.00
N ASP A 309 17.03 14.97 15.95
CA ASP A 309 17.83 14.57 14.77
C ASP A 309 17.75 15.54 13.56
N LYS A 310 17.23 16.75 13.75
CA LYS A 310 17.17 17.79 12.71
C LYS A 310 18.07 18.98 13.07
N ARG A 311 18.72 19.55 12.06
CA ARG A 311 19.46 20.78 12.23
C ARG A 311 18.49 21.94 12.55
N GLN A 312 18.87 22.74 13.57
CA GLN A 312 18.12 23.88 14.05
C GLN A 312 19.05 25.06 14.33
N GLY A 313 18.60 26.27 14.02
CA GLY A 313 19.34 27.51 14.27
C GLY A 313 20.61 27.64 13.43
N LYS A 314 21.56 28.42 13.94
CA LYS A 314 22.77 28.77 13.22
C LYS A 314 23.77 27.63 13.16
N TRP A 315 24.21 27.30 11.93
CA TRP A 315 25.25 26.34 11.63
C TRP A 315 26.44 27.03 10.97
N GLU A 316 27.66 26.61 11.31
CA GLU A 316 28.90 27.10 10.75
C GLU A 316 29.66 25.95 10.10
N PHE A 317 30.19 26.21 8.92
CA PHE A 317 30.97 25.28 8.10
C PHE A 317 32.39 25.84 7.95
N PHE A 318 33.38 24.98 7.95
CA PHE A 318 34.78 25.36 7.92
C PHE A 318 35.52 24.57 6.85
N TYR A 319 36.46 25.20 6.17
CA TYR A 319 37.45 24.55 5.36
C TYR A 319 38.45 23.79 6.25
N GLU A 320 39.22 22.87 5.65
CA GLU A 320 40.17 22.06 6.40
C GLU A 320 41.37 22.88 6.97
N ASP A 321 41.64 24.07 6.46
CA ASP A 321 42.56 25.03 7.05
C ASP A 321 42.00 25.76 8.29
N GLY A 322 40.73 25.64 8.58
CA GLY A 322 39.98 26.28 9.68
C GLY A 322 39.33 27.59 9.30
N THR A 323 39.48 28.09 8.09
CA THR A 323 38.77 29.27 7.60
C THR A 323 37.28 28.95 7.41
N LYS A 324 36.43 29.98 7.53
CA LYS A 324 34.98 29.79 7.43
C LYS A 324 34.55 29.53 5.99
N GLU A 325 33.99 28.32 5.75
CA GLU A 325 33.42 27.91 4.46
C GLU A 325 32.02 28.45 4.26
N GLY A 326 31.20 28.47 5.31
CA GLY A 326 29.82 28.91 5.15
C GLY A 326 29.04 29.03 6.46
N THR A 327 27.81 29.53 6.33
CA THR A 327 26.82 29.56 7.40
C THR A 327 25.45 29.15 6.85
N CYS A 328 24.61 28.56 7.69
CA CYS A 328 23.22 28.27 7.37
C CYS A 328 22.36 28.49 8.61
N GLU A 329 21.25 29.17 8.46
CA GLU A 329 20.23 29.25 9.49
C GLU A 329 19.15 28.22 9.18
N TYR A 330 19.04 27.17 10.02
CA TYR A 330 18.10 26.08 9.82
C TYR A 330 16.85 26.25 10.67
N ASP A 331 15.70 25.98 10.06
CA ASP A 331 14.46 25.66 10.74
C ASP A 331 14.02 24.25 10.35
N LYS A 332 14.01 23.33 11.34
CA LYS A 332 13.61 21.92 11.19
C LYS A 332 14.29 21.19 10.02
N GLY A 333 15.57 21.46 9.82
CA GLY A 333 16.38 20.80 8.80
C GLY A 333 16.36 21.46 7.41
N LYS A 334 15.69 22.61 7.27
CA LYS A 334 15.66 23.42 6.05
C LYS A 334 16.30 24.78 6.35
N GLY A 335 17.10 25.29 5.41
CA GLY A 335 17.73 26.59 5.63
C GLY A 335 18.32 27.21 4.37
N THR A 336 18.75 28.48 4.48
CA THR A 336 19.49 29.17 3.45
C THR A 336 20.97 29.14 3.80
N TYR A 337 21.76 28.56 2.92
CA TYR A 337 23.21 28.47 3.04
C TYR A 337 23.89 29.66 2.36
N TYR A 338 24.86 30.22 3.01
CA TYR A 338 25.78 31.24 2.52
C TYR A 338 27.19 30.66 2.57
N GLY A 339 27.78 30.37 1.41
CA GLY A 339 29.15 29.90 1.30
C GLY A 339 30.12 31.04 0.99
N TYR A 340 31.31 30.96 1.54
CA TYR A 340 32.33 32.02 1.43
C TYR A 340 33.60 31.50 0.80
N TYR A 341 34.32 32.34 0.09
CA TYR A 341 35.71 32.12 -0.24
C TYR A 341 36.58 32.15 1.03
N PRO A 342 37.82 31.55 1.03
CA PRO A 342 38.70 31.64 2.18
C PRO A 342 39.02 33.10 2.60
N ALA A 343 38.95 34.04 1.67
CA ALA A 343 39.07 35.49 1.93
C ALA A 343 37.88 36.12 2.62
N GLY A 344 36.75 35.37 2.82
CA GLY A 344 35.56 35.83 3.53
C GLY A 344 34.47 36.43 2.64
N ASN A 345 34.71 36.64 1.36
CA ASN A 345 33.70 37.15 0.43
C ASN A 345 32.68 36.05 0.08
N LEU A 346 31.43 36.43 -0.20
CA LEU A 346 30.36 35.49 -0.58
C LEU A 346 30.71 34.79 -1.90
N GLN A 347 30.63 33.46 -1.88
CA GLN A 347 30.89 32.58 -3.02
C GLN A 347 29.59 31.97 -3.57
N THR A 348 28.74 31.48 -2.69
CA THR A 348 27.50 30.80 -3.09
C THR A 348 26.37 31.08 -2.11
N LYS A 349 25.13 31.05 -2.61
CA LYS A 349 23.93 31.17 -1.75
C LYS A 349 22.84 30.28 -2.31
N GLY A 350 22.15 29.52 -1.46
CA GLY A 350 21.06 28.64 -1.90
C GLY A 350 20.39 27.93 -0.74
N ALA A 351 19.37 27.16 -1.06
CA ALA A 351 18.61 26.40 -0.06
C ALA A 351 19.24 25.03 0.22
N LEU A 352 19.30 24.67 1.50
CA LEU A 352 19.60 23.32 1.99
C LEU A 352 18.34 22.70 2.59
N GLU A 353 18.08 21.45 2.28
CA GLU A 353 17.05 20.65 2.89
C GLU A 353 17.62 19.26 3.20
N HIS A 354 17.65 18.88 4.50
CA HIS A 354 18.25 17.62 4.96
C HIS A 354 19.69 17.41 4.42
N ASP A 355 20.50 18.48 4.49
CA ASP A 355 21.90 18.54 4.02
C ASP A 355 22.10 18.46 2.50
N LEU A 356 21.01 18.42 1.75
CA LEU A 356 21.05 18.40 0.28
C LEU A 356 20.81 19.82 -0.25
N LYS A 357 21.60 20.20 -1.25
CA LYS A 357 21.38 21.45 -1.97
C LYS A 357 20.10 21.36 -2.80
N THR A 358 19.14 22.27 -2.61
CA THR A 358 17.87 22.28 -3.34
C THR A 358 17.64 23.59 -4.06
N GLY A 359 16.76 23.56 -5.07
CA GLY A 359 16.40 24.76 -5.81
C GLY A 359 17.51 25.34 -6.66
N THR A 360 17.47 26.66 -6.88
CA THR A 360 18.45 27.40 -7.66
C THR A 360 19.45 28.07 -6.72
N TRP A 361 20.74 27.92 -6.99
CA TRP A 361 21.84 28.46 -6.24
C TRP A 361 22.47 29.63 -7.00
N GLU A 362 22.83 30.67 -6.31
CA GLU A 362 23.56 31.84 -6.78
C GLU A 362 25.06 31.59 -6.62
N ILE A 363 25.85 31.96 -7.61
CA ILE A 363 27.32 31.91 -7.58
C ILE A 363 27.84 33.33 -7.73
N TYR A 364 28.82 33.68 -6.95
CA TYR A 364 29.44 35.01 -6.92
C TYR A 364 30.92 34.92 -7.23
N GLU A 365 31.46 35.95 -7.90
CA GLU A 365 32.89 36.14 -8.09
C GLU A 365 33.54 36.65 -6.78
N PRO A 366 34.87 36.52 -6.64
CA PRO A 366 35.59 37.03 -5.46
C PRO A 366 35.41 38.53 -5.19
N ASP A 367 35.05 39.32 -6.21
CA ASP A 367 34.76 40.74 -6.10
C ASP A 367 33.29 41.03 -5.69
N GLY A 368 32.49 39.98 -5.44
CA GLY A 368 31.11 40.11 -4.99
C GLY A 368 30.07 40.24 -6.10
N ARG A 369 30.48 40.24 -7.39
CA ARG A 369 29.53 40.27 -8.51
C ARG A 369 28.88 38.90 -8.70
N LEU A 370 27.57 38.88 -8.98
CA LEU A 370 26.85 37.66 -9.32
C LEU A 370 27.37 37.10 -10.64
N SER A 371 27.96 35.91 -10.60
CA SER A 371 28.52 35.20 -11.75
C SER A 371 27.47 34.36 -12.48
N GLY A 372 26.50 33.79 -11.76
CA GLY A 372 25.49 32.96 -12.39
C GLY A 372 24.62 32.19 -11.40
N TYR A 373 23.86 31.25 -11.94
CA TYR A 373 23.00 30.36 -11.18
C TYR A 373 23.26 28.91 -11.56
N TYR A 374 23.06 27.98 -10.61
CA TYR A 374 23.09 26.58 -10.89
C TYR A 374 22.00 25.82 -10.14
N ARG A 375 21.60 24.66 -10.67
CA ARG A 375 20.79 23.67 -9.98
C ARG A 375 21.63 22.43 -9.74
N PRO A 376 21.75 21.96 -8.49
CA PRO A 376 22.51 20.76 -8.20
C PRO A 376 21.84 19.52 -8.80
N PHE A 377 22.68 18.65 -9.35
CA PHE A 377 22.33 17.28 -9.71
C PHE A 377 23.09 16.37 -8.76
N TYR A 378 22.42 15.31 -8.27
CA TYR A 378 23.05 14.32 -7.41
C TYR A 378 23.29 13.05 -8.21
N ASP A 379 24.55 12.69 -8.37
CA ASP A 379 24.99 11.35 -8.65
C ASP A 379 25.24 10.69 -7.28
N ASP A 380 25.02 9.38 -7.15
CA ASP A 380 25.16 8.61 -5.89
C ASP A 380 26.51 8.82 -5.16
N ARG A 381 27.47 9.52 -5.77
CA ARG A 381 28.82 9.68 -5.25
C ARG A 381 29.40 11.10 -5.32
N LYS A 382 28.83 12.02 -6.09
CA LYS A 382 29.36 13.40 -6.27
C LYS A 382 28.24 14.38 -6.56
N LEU A 383 28.27 15.50 -5.87
CA LEU A 383 27.47 16.67 -6.25
C LEU A 383 27.99 17.19 -7.59
N SER A 384 27.21 17.02 -8.65
CA SER A 384 27.44 17.72 -9.91
C SER A 384 26.43 18.86 -10.05
N ALA A 385 26.84 19.94 -10.65
CA ALA A 385 25.98 21.10 -10.87
C ALA A 385 26.07 21.55 -12.31
N GLU A 386 24.92 21.83 -12.93
CA GLU A 386 24.87 22.49 -14.23
C GLU A 386 24.75 23.99 -14.01
N ILE A 387 25.75 24.75 -14.46
CA ILE A 387 25.74 26.21 -14.36
C ILE A 387 24.89 26.76 -15.48
N THR A 388 23.80 27.40 -15.12
CA THR A 388 22.99 28.16 -16.08
C THR A 388 23.44 29.60 -16.05
N GLN A 389 24.26 30.01 -17.02
CA GLN A 389 24.67 31.41 -17.16
C GLN A 389 23.44 32.27 -17.53
N LEU A 390 23.21 33.32 -16.76
CA LEU A 390 22.38 34.41 -17.23
C LEU A 390 23.12 35.07 -18.41
N ALA A 391 22.46 35.12 -19.57
CA ALA A 391 22.97 35.88 -20.67
C ALA A 391 23.07 37.37 -20.27
N SER A 392 24.21 37.76 -19.68
CA SER A 392 24.56 39.17 -19.60
C SER A 392 24.88 39.62 -21.02
N LYS A 393 24.14 40.58 -21.52
CA LYS A 393 24.58 41.38 -22.68
C LYS A 393 25.89 42.08 -22.34
N SER A 394 27.01 41.43 -22.57
CA SER A 394 28.32 42.07 -22.59
C SER A 394 29.29 41.21 -23.39
N SER A 395 29.60 41.70 -24.56
CA SER A 395 30.80 41.54 -25.41
C SER A 395 31.82 40.46 -25.06
N SER A 396 32.00 39.63 -26.09
CA SER A 396 33.26 38.98 -26.53
C SER A 396 34.37 38.73 -25.53
N THR A 397 34.67 37.45 -25.25
CA THR A 397 36.01 36.93 -25.39
C THR A 397 36.08 35.40 -25.36
N LYS A 398 36.73 34.88 -26.38
CA LYS A 398 37.41 33.61 -26.58
C LYS A 398 36.82 32.31 -26.01
N LYS A 399 36.37 31.46 -26.93
CA LYS A 399 36.17 30.02 -26.81
C LYS A 399 37.43 29.35 -26.23
N THR A 400 37.33 28.82 -25.04
CA THR A 400 38.26 27.84 -24.53
C THR A 400 37.67 26.43 -24.68
N ALA A 401 38.53 25.49 -25.01
CA ALA A 401 38.28 24.15 -25.52
C ALA A 401 37.09 23.42 -24.91
N SER A 402 36.25 22.88 -25.78
CA SER A 402 35.21 21.91 -25.54
C SER A 402 35.73 20.68 -24.79
N GLN A 403 35.47 20.56 -23.50
CA GLN A 403 35.40 19.27 -22.85
C GLN A 403 34.26 18.48 -23.50
N LYS A 404 34.53 17.29 -23.99
CA LYS A 404 33.50 16.35 -24.48
C LYS A 404 32.47 16.13 -23.35
N LYS A 405 31.28 16.72 -23.47
CA LYS A 405 30.13 16.39 -22.63
C LYS A 405 29.81 14.91 -22.86
N GLY A 406 30.03 14.06 -21.87
CA GLY A 406 29.49 12.72 -21.85
C GLY A 406 27.95 12.78 -21.94
N PHE A 407 27.34 11.71 -22.42
CA PHE A 407 25.88 11.60 -22.48
C PHE A 407 25.33 11.44 -21.07
N THR A 408 24.78 12.52 -20.51
CA THR A 408 24.33 12.62 -19.10
C THR A 408 22.81 12.39 -18.93
N TYR A 409 22.16 11.79 -19.92
CA TYR A 409 20.70 11.59 -19.90
C TYR A 409 20.21 10.75 -18.72
N PHE A 410 20.98 9.77 -18.30
CA PHE A 410 20.62 8.84 -17.21
C PHE A 410 21.21 9.22 -15.84
N ASP A 411 21.89 10.36 -15.73
CA ASP A 411 22.40 10.82 -14.44
C ASP A 411 21.23 11.16 -13.49
N PRO A 412 21.16 10.58 -12.28
CA PRO A 412 20.09 10.84 -11.32
C PRO A 412 19.99 12.33 -10.98
N ARG A 413 18.74 12.81 -10.85
CA ARG A 413 18.44 14.19 -10.42
C ARG A 413 17.70 14.15 -9.11
N PHE A 414 17.96 15.10 -8.24
CA PHE A 414 17.22 15.25 -7.00
C PHE A 414 15.76 15.70 -7.30
N ASN A 415 14.78 15.09 -6.63
CA ASN A 415 13.34 15.30 -6.84
C ASN A 415 12.78 14.84 -8.20
N GLU A 416 13.39 13.86 -8.84
CA GLU A 416 12.77 13.20 -9.98
C GLU A 416 11.53 12.40 -9.53
N PHE A 417 10.47 12.56 -10.29
CA PHE A 417 9.20 11.91 -10.04
C PHE A 417 9.21 10.45 -10.51
N GLN A 418 8.66 9.57 -9.68
CA GLN A 418 8.37 8.17 -10.05
C GLN A 418 6.92 7.87 -9.71
N GLY A 419 6.22 7.19 -10.60
CA GLY A 419 4.83 6.88 -10.35
C GLY A 419 4.13 6.10 -11.45
N VAL A 420 2.85 5.90 -11.27
CA VAL A 420 1.95 5.32 -12.27
C VAL A 420 0.99 6.39 -12.76
N ILE A 421 0.79 6.42 -14.07
CA ILE A 421 -0.16 7.31 -14.73
C ILE A 421 -1.27 6.44 -15.32
N PHE A 422 -2.50 6.68 -14.91
CA PHE A 422 -3.68 6.11 -15.53
C PHE A 422 -4.28 7.14 -16.46
N GLY A 423 -4.47 6.79 -17.72
CA GLY A 423 -4.94 7.72 -18.74
C GLY A 423 -5.92 7.13 -19.72
N SER A 424 -6.63 8.00 -20.41
CA SER A 424 -7.50 7.66 -21.51
C SER A 424 -7.45 8.77 -22.58
N ASN A 425 -7.75 8.41 -23.82
CA ASN A 425 -7.76 9.33 -24.95
C ASN A 425 -9.20 9.69 -25.35
N PRO A 426 -9.71 10.88 -24.97
CA PRO A 426 -11.07 11.27 -25.25
C PRO A 426 -11.35 11.47 -26.76
N VAL A 427 -10.33 11.72 -27.58
CA VAL A 427 -10.47 11.85 -29.03
C VAL A 427 -10.85 10.48 -29.63
N TRP A 428 -10.23 9.41 -29.21
CA TRP A 428 -10.54 8.06 -29.67
C TRP A 428 -11.86 7.55 -29.10
N LEU A 429 -12.21 7.97 -27.90
CA LEU A 429 -13.52 7.67 -27.34
C LEU A 429 -14.66 8.25 -28.21
N ALA A 430 -14.48 9.47 -28.72
CA ALA A 430 -15.41 10.09 -29.66
C ALA A 430 -15.46 9.36 -31.03
N ALA A 431 -14.37 8.69 -31.39
CA ALA A 431 -14.27 7.87 -32.61
C ALA A 431 -14.78 6.42 -32.44
N GLY A 432 -15.40 6.11 -31.30
CA GLY A 432 -15.97 4.77 -31.06
C GLY A 432 -14.96 3.73 -30.55
N GLN A 433 -13.87 4.19 -29.95
CA GLN A 433 -12.86 3.35 -29.33
C GLN A 433 -12.78 3.64 -27.83
N LEU A 434 -12.50 2.62 -27.02
CA LEU A 434 -12.32 2.74 -25.56
C LEU A 434 -10.85 2.56 -25.21
N PRO A 435 -10.03 3.62 -25.21
CA PRO A 435 -8.63 3.57 -24.86
C PRO A 435 -8.44 3.65 -23.35
N LEU A 436 -7.64 2.74 -22.81
CA LEU A 436 -7.22 2.72 -21.41
C LEU A 436 -5.69 2.53 -21.38
N GLY A 437 -4.99 3.44 -20.74
CA GLY A 437 -3.53 3.42 -20.62
C GLY A 437 -3.06 3.39 -19.18
N ILE A 438 -2.03 2.59 -18.90
CA ILE A 438 -1.29 2.58 -17.65
C ILE A 438 0.19 2.77 -17.98
N GLU A 439 0.80 3.84 -17.49
CA GLU A 439 2.21 4.11 -17.70
C GLU A 439 2.97 4.08 -16.37
N PHE A 440 4.03 3.28 -16.34
CA PHE A 440 5.04 3.29 -15.28
C PHE A 440 6.10 4.33 -15.65
N TYR A 441 6.17 5.39 -14.89
CA TYR A 441 6.99 6.57 -15.17
C TYR A 441 8.15 6.65 -14.19
N LEU A 442 9.37 6.51 -14.70
CA LEU A 442 10.59 6.40 -13.91
C LEU A 442 11.52 7.60 -14.15
N GLN A 443 11.92 8.26 -13.07
CA GLN A 443 12.93 9.32 -13.05
C GLN A 443 12.68 10.47 -14.03
N GLU A 444 11.42 10.80 -14.32
CA GLU A 444 11.04 11.80 -15.33
C GLU A 444 11.70 11.62 -16.70
N ARG A 445 12.16 10.40 -17.04
CA ARG A 445 12.94 10.14 -18.26
C ARG A 445 12.45 8.96 -19.07
N ILE A 446 11.98 7.92 -18.41
CA ILE A 446 11.53 6.70 -19.07
C ILE A 446 10.11 6.40 -18.63
N GLY A 447 9.22 6.18 -19.59
CA GLY A 447 7.87 5.68 -19.39
C GLY A 447 7.69 4.36 -20.13
N HIS A 448 7.12 3.39 -19.44
CA HIS A 448 6.62 2.14 -20.03
C HIS A 448 5.11 2.15 -19.93
N GLU A 449 4.43 2.32 -21.06
CA GLU A 449 2.97 2.38 -21.12
C GLU A 449 2.40 1.10 -21.72
N PHE A 450 1.41 0.56 -21.05
CA PHE A 450 0.54 -0.50 -21.55
C PHE A 450 -0.80 0.15 -21.91
N GLU A 451 -1.18 0.06 -23.18
CA GLU A 451 -2.42 0.61 -23.69
C GLU A 451 -3.32 -0.51 -24.19
N PHE A 452 -4.57 -0.47 -23.78
CA PHE A 452 -5.64 -1.32 -24.29
C PHE A 452 -6.69 -0.44 -24.96
N ILE A 453 -7.11 -0.81 -26.15
CA ILE A 453 -8.14 -0.07 -26.90
C ILE A 453 -9.24 -1.09 -27.28
N GLY A 454 -10.40 -0.95 -26.69
CA GLY A 454 -11.61 -1.62 -27.15
C GLY A 454 -12.14 -0.93 -28.42
N ILE A 455 -12.38 -1.67 -29.49
CA ILE A 455 -12.86 -1.15 -30.78
C ILE A 455 -14.29 -1.62 -31.01
N ARG A 456 -15.19 -0.66 -31.16
CA ARG A 456 -16.60 -0.89 -31.47
C ARG A 456 -17.12 0.19 -32.41
N ASN A 457 -17.20 -0.12 -33.68
CA ASN A 457 -17.66 0.81 -34.70
C ASN A 457 -18.83 0.21 -35.48
N PRO A 458 -20.03 0.81 -35.46
CA PRO A 458 -20.44 1.99 -34.68
C PRO A 458 -20.57 1.68 -33.18
N PHE A 459 -20.21 2.68 -32.35
CA PHE A 459 -20.06 2.49 -30.88
C PHE A 459 -21.39 2.26 -30.14
N PHE A 460 -22.42 3.07 -30.47
CA PHE A 460 -23.69 3.08 -29.73
C PHE A 460 -24.82 2.24 -30.34
N LYS A 461 -24.54 1.46 -31.41
CA LYS A 461 -25.54 0.60 -32.02
C LYS A 461 -25.35 -0.85 -31.57
N ALA A 462 -26.45 -1.54 -31.24
CA ALA A 462 -26.42 -3.00 -31.11
C ALA A 462 -26.13 -3.64 -32.46
N ASP A 463 -25.47 -4.81 -32.46
CA ASP A 463 -25.02 -5.45 -33.70
C ASP A 463 -26.21 -5.84 -34.60
N LEU A 464 -27.34 -6.21 -33.99
CA LEU A 464 -28.59 -6.51 -34.70
C LEU A 464 -29.30 -5.27 -35.27
N ASP A 465 -29.00 -4.08 -34.77
CA ASP A 465 -29.57 -2.80 -35.26
C ASP A 465 -28.81 -2.25 -36.47
N ILE A 466 -27.72 -2.92 -36.90
CA ILE A 466 -26.93 -2.51 -38.07
C ILE A 466 -27.61 -3.05 -39.31
N ALA A 467 -27.93 -2.15 -40.24
CA ALA A 467 -28.67 -2.46 -41.43
C ALA A 467 -27.97 -3.58 -42.26
N PRO A 468 -28.74 -4.53 -42.83
CA PRO A 468 -28.19 -5.57 -43.68
C PRO A 468 -27.33 -5.00 -44.82
N GLY A 469 -26.23 -5.70 -45.14
CA GLY A 469 -25.24 -5.27 -46.14
C GLY A 469 -24.26 -4.20 -45.69
N LYS A 470 -24.39 -3.67 -44.45
CA LYS A 470 -23.40 -2.73 -43.88
C LYS A 470 -22.38 -3.46 -43.03
N GLN A 471 -21.13 -3.14 -43.29
CA GLN A 471 -19.99 -3.64 -42.53
C GLN A 471 -19.84 -2.88 -41.20
N TYR A 472 -19.44 -3.61 -40.15
CA TYR A 472 -19.12 -3.05 -38.84
C TYR A 472 -17.95 -3.77 -38.19
N GLU A 473 -17.34 -3.15 -37.19
CA GLU A 473 -16.10 -3.62 -36.60
C GLU A 473 -16.24 -3.85 -35.10
N ARG A 474 -15.65 -4.92 -34.61
CA ARG A 474 -15.54 -5.29 -33.18
C ARG A 474 -14.17 -5.89 -32.93
N GLY A 475 -13.49 -5.41 -31.89
CA GLY A 475 -12.19 -5.96 -31.60
C GLY A 475 -11.46 -5.22 -30.50
N TYR A 476 -10.17 -5.44 -30.46
CA TYR A 476 -9.30 -4.76 -29.51
C TYR A 476 -7.89 -4.57 -30.07
N SER A 477 -7.19 -3.61 -29.50
CA SER A 477 -5.76 -3.38 -29.74
C SER A 477 -5.03 -3.28 -28.40
N ILE A 478 -3.84 -3.88 -28.34
CA ILE A 478 -2.94 -3.80 -27.19
C ILE A 478 -1.62 -3.22 -27.68
N ALA A 479 -1.12 -2.18 -27.01
CA ALA A 479 0.18 -1.62 -27.33
C ALA A 479 1.07 -1.56 -26.09
N ILE A 480 2.36 -1.83 -26.29
CA ILE A 480 3.43 -1.59 -25.32
C ILE A 480 4.29 -0.47 -25.89
N LYS A 481 4.38 0.63 -25.15
CA LYS A 481 5.11 1.83 -25.55
C LYS A 481 6.26 2.07 -24.60
N GLN A 482 7.43 2.38 -25.15
CA GLN A 482 8.58 2.85 -24.40
C GLN A 482 8.87 4.31 -24.79
N LYS A 483 8.77 5.21 -23.83
CA LYS A 483 8.89 6.66 -24.00
C LYS A 483 10.16 7.18 -23.34
N PHE A 484 10.88 8.04 -24.02
CA PHE A 484 12.09 8.72 -23.53
C PHE A 484 11.82 10.21 -23.44
N TYR A 485 11.77 10.73 -22.22
CA TYR A 485 11.40 12.12 -21.94
C TYR A 485 12.61 13.03 -21.87
N ASN A 486 12.45 14.26 -22.37
CA ASN A 486 13.38 15.36 -22.15
C ASN A 486 12.71 16.43 -21.30
N PRO A 487 12.91 16.44 -19.96
CA PRO A 487 12.20 17.33 -19.07
C PRO A 487 12.58 18.79 -19.26
N LEU A 488 11.59 19.63 -19.49
CA LEU A 488 11.66 21.08 -19.59
C LEU A 488 10.89 21.75 -18.44
N LYS A 489 11.02 23.07 -18.29
CA LYS A 489 10.39 23.81 -17.18
C LYS A 489 8.86 23.70 -17.12
N ALA A 490 8.17 23.73 -18.25
CA ALA A 490 6.71 23.76 -18.34
C ALA A 490 6.10 22.47 -18.89
N GLY A 491 6.90 21.57 -19.42
CA GLY A 491 6.46 20.32 -20.00
C GLY A 491 7.63 19.50 -20.50
N MET A 492 7.35 18.35 -21.10
CA MET A 492 8.36 17.40 -21.53
C MET A 492 8.08 16.93 -22.95
N TRP A 493 9.02 17.17 -23.84
CA TRP A 493 9.09 16.47 -25.11
C TRP A 493 9.56 15.04 -24.87
N TYR A 494 8.99 14.10 -25.59
CA TYR A 494 9.46 12.74 -25.60
C TYR A 494 9.43 12.16 -27.01
N PHE A 495 10.32 11.23 -27.25
CA PHE A 495 10.25 10.31 -28.37
C PHE A 495 10.12 8.88 -27.80
N GLY A 496 9.67 7.96 -28.60
CA GLY A 496 9.54 6.58 -28.16
C GLY A 496 9.29 5.62 -29.30
N GLN A 497 9.11 4.38 -28.90
CA GLN A 497 8.72 3.29 -29.79
C GLN A 497 7.53 2.54 -29.20
N GLU A 498 6.73 1.94 -30.08
CA GLU A 498 5.65 1.07 -29.67
C GLU A 498 5.62 -0.21 -30.49
N VAL A 499 5.11 -1.27 -29.84
CA VAL A 499 4.70 -2.51 -30.50
C VAL A 499 3.22 -2.65 -30.22
N ARG A 500 2.45 -2.81 -31.29
CA ARG A 500 1.00 -2.88 -31.24
C ARG A 500 0.51 -4.19 -31.85
N PHE A 501 -0.37 -4.87 -31.14
CA PHE A 501 -1.16 -5.98 -31.64
C PHE A 501 -2.61 -5.57 -31.73
N THR A 502 -3.24 -5.79 -32.88
CA THR A 502 -4.66 -5.52 -33.09
C THR A 502 -5.34 -6.79 -33.59
N ASN A 503 -6.46 -7.12 -32.95
CA ASN A 503 -7.36 -8.17 -33.40
C ASN A 503 -8.73 -7.54 -33.66
N LEU A 504 -9.13 -7.52 -34.93
CA LEU A 504 -10.31 -6.81 -35.40
C LEU A 504 -11.20 -7.75 -36.20
N GLY A 505 -12.40 -7.97 -35.74
CA GLY A 505 -13.45 -8.64 -36.49
C GLY A 505 -14.23 -7.65 -37.35
N HIS A 506 -14.31 -7.92 -38.65
CA HIS A 506 -15.17 -7.22 -39.59
C HIS A 506 -16.41 -8.07 -39.79
N PHE A 507 -17.58 -7.49 -39.58
CA PHE A 507 -18.86 -8.19 -39.60
C PHE A 507 -19.80 -7.58 -40.62
N VAL A 508 -20.61 -8.43 -41.26
CA VAL A 508 -21.67 -7.98 -42.15
C VAL A 508 -22.96 -8.75 -41.82
N ASN A 509 -24.04 -8.05 -41.58
CA ASN A 509 -25.37 -8.61 -41.40
C ASN A 509 -26.05 -8.75 -42.77
N GLN A 510 -26.71 -9.87 -43.01
CA GLN A 510 -27.50 -10.11 -44.23
C GLN A 510 -28.82 -10.82 -43.91
N ASN A 511 -29.88 -10.44 -44.61
CA ASN A 511 -31.17 -11.14 -44.47
C ASN A 511 -31.07 -12.55 -45.05
N GLN A 512 -31.61 -13.53 -44.36
CA GLN A 512 -31.61 -14.93 -44.83
C GLN A 512 -32.63 -15.10 -45.97
N VAL A 513 -32.16 -15.37 -47.17
CA VAL A 513 -32.97 -15.39 -48.42
C VAL A 513 -34.06 -16.48 -48.45
N ASN A 514 -34.00 -17.47 -47.55
CA ASN A 514 -34.93 -18.61 -47.51
C ASN A 514 -35.62 -18.82 -46.15
N SER A 515 -35.61 -17.86 -45.26
CA SER A 515 -36.30 -17.93 -43.98
C SER A 515 -37.78 -17.56 -44.12
N GLN A 516 -38.65 -18.31 -43.42
CA GLN A 516 -40.08 -17.96 -43.29
C GLN A 516 -40.33 -16.68 -42.48
N ASN A 517 -39.28 -16.16 -41.86
CA ASN A 517 -39.31 -14.93 -41.06
C ASN A 517 -38.35 -13.90 -41.68
N PRO A 518 -38.85 -12.76 -42.24
CA PRO A 518 -38.01 -11.76 -42.89
C PRO A 518 -37.03 -11.07 -41.95
N ASP A 519 -37.13 -11.26 -40.63
CA ASP A 519 -36.26 -10.68 -39.61
C ASP A 519 -35.09 -11.59 -39.19
N ASP A 520 -34.95 -12.79 -39.81
CA ASP A 520 -33.81 -13.64 -39.55
C ASP A 520 -32.53 -13.07 -40.20
N ILE A 521 -31.64 -12.57 -39.35
CA ILE A 521 -30.35 -12.00 -39.74
C ILE A 521 -29.26 -13.04 -39.59
N PHE A 522 -28.51 -13.27 -40.66
CA PHE A 522 -27.27 -14.05 -40.65
C PHE A 522 -26.09 -13.08 -40.64
N THR A 523 -25.15 -13.32 -39.72
CA THR A 523 -23.92 -12.52 -39.61
C THR A 523 -22.73 -13.36 -40.02
N PHE A 524 -21.95 -12.88 -40.97
CA PHE A 524 -20.65 -13.44 -41.31
C PHE A 524 -19.53 -12.47 -41.02
N ASN A 525 -18.33 -12.98 -40.76
CA ASN A 525 -17.21 -12.20 -40.33
C ASN A 525 -15.89 -12.60 -40.99
N ALA A 526 -15.00 -11.64 -41.04
CA ALA A 526 -13.58 -11.83 -41.32
C ALA A 526 -12.77 -11.34 -40.11
N VAL A 527 -11.66 -11.98 -39.81
CA VAL A 527 -10.77 -11.62 -38.72
C VAL A 527 -9.47 -11.05 -39.27
N GLU A 528 -9.15 -9.84 -38.84
CA GLU A 528 -7.90 -9.19 -39.18
C GLU A 528 -7.00 -9.15 -37.93
N GLN A 529 -5.75 -9.59 -38.09
CA GLN A 529 -4.71 -9.50 -37.08
C GLN A 529 -3.55 -8.68 -37.61
N ARG A 530 -3.10 -7.70 -36.79
CA ARG A 530 -1.95 -6.86 -37.11
C ARG A 530 -0.94 -6.94 -35.99
N ILE A 531 0.34 -6.99 -36.37
CA ILE A 531 1.46 -6.74 -35.47
C ILE A 531 2.26 -5.61 -36.09
N GLU A 532 2.37 -4.49 -35.39
CA GLU A 532 2.95 -3.27 -35.90
C GLU A 532 4.03 -2.79 -34.93
N TRP A 533 5.11 -2.23 -35.48
CA TRP A 533 6.12 -1.49 -34.75
C TRP A 533 6.12 -0.05 -35.22
N GLY A 534 6.20 0.89 -34.29
CA GLY A 534 6.11 2.30 -34.61
C GLY A 534 7.03 3.19 -33.79
N ALA A 535 7.20 4.38 -34.32
CA ALA A 535 7.88 5.48 -33.63
C ALA A 535 6.85 6.53 -33.23
N LEU A 536 7.02 7.09 -32.04
CA LEU A 536 6.13 8.11 -31.50
C LEU A 536 6.90 9.34 -31.04
N LEU A 537 6.26 10.50 -31.18
CA LEU A 537 6.72 11.80 -30.71
C LEU A 537 5.56 12.47 -29.96
N GLY A 538 5.85 13.04 -28.79
CA GLY A 538 4.83 13.72 -28.03
C GLY A 538 5.34 14.80 -27.10
N TYR A 539 4.39 15.49 -26.51
CA TYR A 539 4.63 16.55 -25.53
C TYR A 539 3.69 16.39 -24.35
N ARG A 540 4.26 16.26 -23.15
CA ARG A 540 3.50 16.08 -21.92
C ARG A 540 3.56 17.31 -21.03
N ILE A 541 2.41 17.74 -20.51
CA ILE A 541 2.29 18.73 -19.46
C ILE A 541 1.90 18.00 -18.17
N MET A 542 2.71 18.15 -17.13
CA MET A 542 2.48 17.57 -15.82
C MET A 542 2.80 18.59 -14.72
N ARG A 543 1.96 18.67 -13.71
CA ARG A 543 2.19 19.59 -12.58
C ARG A 543 3.26 19.03 -11.65
N ARG A 544 4.45 19.66 -11.60
CA ARG A 544 5.64 19.15 -10.90
C ARG A 544 5.63 19.24 -9.36
N ASN A 545 4.84 20.16 -8.78
CA ASN A 545 4.98 20.51 -7.36
C ASN A 545 4.29 19.56 -6.37
N ASN A 546 3.40 18.72 -6.83
CA ASN A 546 2.77 17.70 -6.00
C ASN A 546 2.68 16.44 -6.85
N ALA A 547 3.42 15.43 -6.51
CA ALA A 547 3.47 14.12 -7.15
C ALA A 547 2.10 13.41 -7.32
N LYS A 548 1.02 14.15 -7.31
CA LYS A 548 -0.36 13.75 -7.56
C LYS A 548 -1.00 14.83 -8.42
N GLY A 549 -1.72 14.43 -9.44
CA GLY A 549 -2.47 15.40 -10.23
C GLY A 549 -2.72 14.98 -11.66
N PHE A 550 -3.22 15.94 -12.40
CA PHE A 550 -3.65 15.78 -13.77
C PHE A 550 -2.49 15.95 -14.76
N THR A 551 -2.43 15.09 -15.77
CA THR A 551 -1.48 15.20 -16.89
C THR A 551 -2.21 15.26 -18.23
N ILE A 552 -1.65 16.01 -19.14
CA ILE A 552 -2.08 16.11 -20.54
C ILE A 552 -0.91 15.70 -21.41
N ASP A 553 -1.13 14.77 -22.34
CA ASP A 553 -0.12 14.21 -23.23
C ASP A 553 -0.61 14.24 -24.67
N ALA A 554 -0.05 15.11 -25.50
CA ALA A 554 -0.34 15.18 -26.92
C ALA A 554 0.72 14.39 -27.69
N PHE A 555 0.31 13.49 -28.58
CA PHE A 555 1.23 12.63 -29.32
C PHE A 555 0.81 12.37 -30.77
N ILE A 556 1.80 11.97 -31.54
CA ILE A 556 1.65 11.39 -32.87
C ILE A 556 2.50 10.13 -32.94
N SER A 557 2.02 9.08 -33.61
CA SER A 557 2.82 7.91 -33.96
C SER A 557 2.58 7.46 -35.39
N GLY A 558 3.59 6.83 -35.97
CA GLY A 558 3.50 6.17 -37.25
C GLY A 558 4.02 4.75 -37.14
N ASP A 559 3.19 3.78 -37.48
CA ASP A 559 3.43 2.36 -37.28
C ASP A 559 3.43 1.62 -38.60
N ILE A 560 4.30 0.62 -38.71
CA ILE A 560 4.40 -0.28 -39.84
C ILE A 560 4.44 -1.72 -39.35
N GLY A 561 3.80 -2.63 -40.06
CA GLY A 561 3.77 -4.01 -39.61
C GLY A 561 3.21 -5.00 -40.61
N TYR A 562 2.97 -6.18 -40.09
CA TYR A 562 2.37 -7.27 -40.84
C TYR A 562 0.88 -7.38 -40.50
N ARG A 563 0.08 -7.66 -41.55
CA ARG A 563 -1.36 -7.83 -41.47
C ARG A 563 -1.73 -9.23 -41.99
N GLY A 564 -2.39 -10.01 -41.15
CA GLY A 564 -3.04 -11.25 -41.48
C GLY A 564 -4.55 -11.04 -41.62
N PHE A 565 -5.17 -11.64 -42.58
CA PHE A 565 -6.60 -11.58 -42.82
C PHE A 565 -7.14 -12.96 -43.04
N ASP A 566 -8.08 -13.39 -42.22
CA ASP A 566 -8.71 -14.70 -42.24
C ASP A 566 -10.21 -14.55 -42.47
N VAL A 567 -10.70 -15.16 -43.55
CA VAL A 567 -12.10 -15.11 -44.00
C VAL A 567 -12.50 -16.43 -44.61
N ASP A 568 -13.70 -16.88 -44.30
CA ASP A 568 -14.27 -18.05 -44.94
C ASP A 568 -14.36 -17.81 -46.48
N PRO A 569 -13.82 -18.71 -47.31
CA PRO A 569 -13.82 -18.58 -48.76
C PRO A 569 -15.18 -18.27 -49.38
N ASP A 570 -16.25 -18.80 -48.80
CA ASP A 570 -17.62 -18.62 -49.31
C ASP A 570 -18.12 -17.19 -49.14
N TYR A 571 -17.49 -16.39 -48.23
CA TYR A 571 -17.84 -15.01 -47.94
C TYR A 571 -16.75 -14.00 -48.28
N ALA A 572 -15.66 -14.45 -48.90
CA ALA A 572 -14.49 -13.63 -49.22
C ALA A 572 -14.81 -12.37 -50.03
N THR A 573 -15.81 -12.45 -50.92
CA THR A 573 -16.24 -11.33 -51.79
C THR A 573 -16.77 -10.13 -51.01
N TYR A 574 -17.33 -10.35 -49.83
CA TYR A 574 -17.82 -9.25 -48.98
C TYR A 574 -16.72 -8.44 -48.28
N PHE A 575 -15.49 -8.98 -48.30
CA PHE A 575 -14.33 -8.40 -47.63
C PHE A 575 -13.14 -8.17 -48.58
N GLU A 576 -13.39 -8.23 -49.90
CA GLU A 576 -12.33 -8.16 -50.91
C GLU A 576 -11.54 -6.86 -50.87
N ASP A 577 -12.18 -5.74 -50.57
CA ASP A 577 -11.55 -4.43 -50.43
C ASP A 577 -10.62 -4.37 -49.21
N LEU A 578 -10.82 -5.21 -48.23
CA LEU A 578 -10.00 -5.26 -46.99
C LEU A 578 -8.79 -6.17 -47.09
N ASN A 579 -8.81 -7.16 -48.01
CA ASN A 579 -7.80 -8.23 -48.11
C ASN A 579 -6.64 -7.91 -49.07
N GLN A 580 -6.46 -6.67 -49.48
CA GLN A 580 -5.51 -6.34 -50.56
C GLN A 580 -4.05 -6.20 -50.12
N ASP A 581 -3.76 -5.79 -48.87
CA ASP A 581 -2.41 -5.52 -48.42
C ASP A 581 -1.99 -6.38 -47.23
N LYS A 582 -0.85 -7.11 -47.38
CA LYS A 582 -0.20 -7.84 -46.28
C LYS A 582 0.62 -6.92 -45.36
N PHE A 583 0.84 -5.68 -45.75
CA PHE A 583 1.55 -4.66 -44.98
C PHE A 583 0.57 -3.65 -44.40
N SER A 584 0.64 -3.46 -43.07
CA SER A 584 -0.08 -2.41 -42.37
C SER A 584 0.77 -1.16 -42.27
N LYS A 585 0.15 0.00 -42.51
CA LYS A 585 0.71 1.33 -42.24
C LYS A 585 -0.36 2.14 -41.53
N THR A 586 -0.13 2.44 -40.28
CA THR A 586 -1.11 3.16 -39.48
C THR A 586 -0.49 4.46 -38.95
N PHE A 587 -1.33 5.45 -38.76
CA PHE A 587 -0.95 6.72 -38.19
C PHE A 587 -1.92 7.06 -37.06
N HIS A 588 -1.37 7.30 -35.87
CA HIS A 588 -2.16 7.62 -34.71
C HIS A 588 -1.80 9.01 -34.19
N PHE A 589 -2.78 9.73 -33.72
CA PHE A 589 -2.60 10.97 -33.00
C PHE A 589 -3.59 11.03 -31.84
N GLY A 590 -3.24 11.74 -30.79
CA GLY A 590 -4.16 11.83 -29.68
C GLY A 590 -3.77 12.81 -28.61
N LEU A 591 -4.71 12.97 -27.69
CA LEU A 591 -4.60 13.77 -26.49
C LEU A 591 -4.98 12.88 -25.29
N ASN A 592 -4.00 12.32 -24.61
CA ASN A 592 -4.26 11.54 -23.42
C ASN A 592 -4.45 12.44 -22.21
N LEU A 593 -5.51 12.19 -21.47
CA LEU A 593 -5.79 12.81 -20.18
C LEU A 593 -5.59 11.76 -19.09
N GLY A 594 -4.75 12.04 -18.12
CA GLY A 594 -4.38 11.07 -17.10
C GLY A 594 -4.30 11.64 -15.69
N ASN A 595 -4.38 10.74 -14.74
CA ASN A 595 -4.11 10.99 -13.33
C ASN A 595 -2.82 10.30 -12.90
N VAL A 596 -2.05 11.01 -12.12
CA VAL A 596 -0.72 10.62 -11.66
C VAL A 596 -0.80 10.17 -10.20
N PHE A 597 -0.28 8.98 -9.92
CA PHE A 597 -0.10 8.45 -8.58
C PHE A 597 1.39 8.23 -8.34
N SER A 598 1.97 9.06 -7.48
CA SER A 598 3.38 8.93 -7.11
C SER A 598 3.53 7.89 -6.00
N PHE A 599 4.55 7.06 -6.12
CA PHE A 599 5.09 6.31 -5.00
C PHE A 599 6.53 6.77 -4.76
N ARG A 600 6.80 7.14 -3.55
CA ARG A 600 8.14 7.39 -3.02
C ARG A 600 8.58 6.20 -2.18
#